data_eff4b25ed181abc0e173e557ddfbe72c
#
_entry.id   eff4b25ed181abc0e173e557ddfbe72c
#
_cell.length_a   1.000
_cell.length_b   1.000
_cell.length_c   1.000
_cell.angle_alpha   90.00
_cell.angle_beta   90.00
_cell.angle_gamma   90.00
#
_symmetry.space_group_name_H-M   'P 1'
#
loop_
_entity.id
_entity.type
_entity.pdbx_description
1 polymer ?
#
loop_
_entity_poly.entity_id
_entity_poly.type
_entity_poly.pdbx_seq_one_letter_code
_entity_poly.pdbx_strand_id
1 'polypeptide(L)'
;LELKGTILVAPEGLNLFLAGAKEAIEGFLHIVQADQRFCSMRIKRSWSEHVPFRRLKVRVEAEIITFDPSINPAGLNTPTVSPATLKRWLDKGQDDQGQALVLLDTRNEEEVALGSFESAINPQIRKFTELPAAVESLRSSLEGKTVVAFCTGGIRCEKAAIHMRSLGLQHTYQLEGGILKYFEEVGAAHYQGDCFVFDAR
;
A
#
# COMPACT_ATOMS: atom_id res chain seq x y z
N LEU A 1 -11.38 2.38 26.76
CA LEU A 1 -10.23 1.83 26.04
C LEU A 1 -9.19 2.94 25.87
N GLU A 2 -8.00 2.79 26.45
CA GLU A 2 -6.91 3.77 26.31
C GLU A 2 -6.13 3.50 24.99
N LEU A 3 -6.79 3.74 23.86
CA LEU A 3 -6.18 3.61 22.54
C LEU A 3 -5.62 4.93 22.05
N LYS A 4 -4.50 4.89 21.38
CA LYS A 4 -3.88 6.01 20.69
C LYS A 4 -3.63 5.65 19.22
N GLY A 5 -3.57 6.66 18.36
CA GLY A 5 -3.35 6.44 16.94
C GLY A 5 -4.30 7.23 16.06
N THR A 6 -4.57 6.72 14.87
CA THR A 6 -5.45 7.37 13.90
C THR A 6 -6.45 6.37 13.34
N ILE A 7 -7.71 6.79 13.29
CA ILE A 7 -8.81 6.11 12.61
C ILE A 7 -9.29 7.04 11.49
N LEU A 8 -9.18 6.60 10.25
CA LEU A 8 -9.79 7.26 9.10
C LEU A 8 -11.02 6.47 8.68
N VAL A 9 -12.14 7.15 8.54
CA VAL A 9 -13.41 6.61 8.08
C VAL A 9 -13.77 7.29 6.76
N ALA A 10 -14.03 6.52 5.72
CA ALA A 10 -14.45 7.03 4.43
C ALA A 10 -15.51 6.10 3.80
N PRO A 11 -16.20 6.53 2.74
CA PRO A 11 -17.14 5.66 2.02
C PRO A 11 -16.50 4.36 1.50
N GLU A 12 -15.20 4.37 1.24
CA GLU A 12 -14.42 3.23 0.77
C GLU A 12 -13.97 2.27 1.89
N GLY A 13 -14.15 2.63 3.18
CA GLY A 13 -13.82 1.75 4.30
C GLY A 13 -13.16 2.43 5.49
N LEU A 14 -12.34 1.66 6.20
CA LEU A 14 -11.59 2.10 7.38
C LEU A 14 -10.09 1.92 7.18
N ASN A 15 -9.31 2.90 7.63
CA ASN A 15 -7.87 2.75 7.81
C ASN A 15 -7.49 3.06 9.25
N LEU A 16 -6.82 2.12 9.92
CA LEU A 16 -6.57 2.13 11.34
C LEU A 16 -5.08 1.95 11.62
N PHE A 17 -4.50 2.89 12.36
CA PHE A 17 -3.19 2.74 13.00
C PHE A 17 -3.38 3.00 14.50
N LEU A 18 -3.44 1.93 15.28
CA LEU A 18 -3.76 2.00 16.71
C LEU A 18 -2.69 1.32 17.54
N ALA A 19 -2.43 1.88 18.70
CA ALA A 19 -1.58 1.29 19.73
C ALA A 19 -2.22 1.44 21.10
N GLY A 20 -1.95 0.47 21.98
CA GLY A 20 -2.46 0.40 23.33
C GLY A 20 -2.16 -0.96 23.95
N ALA A 21 -2.67 -1.19 25.17
CA ALA A 21 -2.62 -2.49 25.80
C ALA A 21 -3.31 -3.55 24.93
N LYS A 22 -2.82 -4.77 24.96
CA LYS A 22 -3.35 -5.88 24.14
C LYS A 22 -4.86 -6.04 24.31
N GLU A 23 -5.33 -6.02 25.54
CA GLU A 23 -6.75 -6.20 25.89
C GLU A 23 -7.62 -5.07 25.31
N ALA A 24 -7.08 -3.84 25.28
CA ALA A 24 -7.77 -2.69 24.71
C ALA A 24 -7.88 -2.79 23.18
N ILE A 25 -6.81 -3.23 22.51
CA ILE A 25 -6.80 -3.46 21.06
C ILE A 25 -7.77 -4.60 20.71
N GLU A 26 -7.70 -5.75 21.39
CA GLU A 26 -8.57 -6.89 21.09
C GLU A 26 -10.06 -6.55 21.36
N GLY A 27 -10.35 -5.83 22.43
CA GLY A 27 -11.72 -5.36 22.73
C GLY A 27 -12.25 -4.42 21.64
N PHE A 28 -11.43 -3.50 21.15
CA PHE A 28 -11.79 -2.63 20.03
C PHE A 28 -12.04 -3.42 18.75
N LEU A 29 -11.14 -4.33 18.40
CA LEU A 29 -11.26 -5.17 17.20
C LEU A 29 -12.53 -6.02 17.26
N HIS A 30 -12.86 -6.59 18.41
CA HIS A 30 -14.09 -7.35 18.59
C HIS A 30 -15.34 -6.51 18.26
N ILE A 31 -15.38 -5.26 18.73
CA ILE A 31 -16.50 -4.34 18.44
C ILE A 31 -16.57 -4.03 16.94
N VAL A 32 -15.46 -3.71 16.32
CA VAL A 32 -15.42 -3.35 14.88
C VAL A 32 -15.78 -4.54 14.00
N GLN A 33 -15.24 -5.72 14.29
CA GLN A 33 -15.49 -6.93 13.52
C GLN A 33 -16.88 -7.55 13.72
N ALA A 34 -17.63 -7.12 14.76
CA ALA A 34 -19.03 -7.47 14.92
C ALA A 34 -19.92 -6.86 13.82
N ASP A 35 -19.47 -5.77 13.19
CA ASP A 35 -20.11 -5.25 11.97
C ASP A 35 -19.71 -6.07 10.76
N GLN A 36 -20.71 -6.59 10.00
CA GLN A 36 -20.49 -7.43 8.83
C GLN A 36 -19.61 -6.76 7.76
N ARG A 37 -19.62 -5.44 7.66
CA ARG A 37 -18.78 -4.68 6.72
C ARG A 37 -17.28 -4.85 7.00
N PHE A 38 -16.92 -5.13 8.26
CA PHE A 38 -15.54 -5.16 8.73
C PHE A 38 -15.11 -6.52 9.28
N CYS A 39 -15.98 -7.54 9.23
CA CYS A 39 -15.69 -8.87 9.79
C CYS A 39 -14.45 -9.53 9.14
N SER A 40 -14.18 -9.24 7.85
CA SER A 40 -13.03 -9.76 7.10
C SER A 40 -11.86 -8.77 7.01
N MET A 41 -11.85 -7.71 7.84
CA MET A 41 -10.79 -6.70 7.83
C MET A 41 -9.43 -7.33 8.10
N ARG A 42 -8.45 -7.03 7.25
CA ARG A 42 -7.06 -7.49 7.43
C ARG A 42 -6.40 -6.73 8.57
N ILE A 43 -5.88 -7.46 9.55
CA ILE A 43 -5.24 -6.90 10.73
C ILE A 43 -3.76 -7.26 10.70
N LYS A 44 -2.89 -6.24 10.68
CA LYS A 44 -1.47 -6.38 10.90
C LYS A 44 -1.17 -6.04 12.36
N ARG A 45 -0.45 -6.93 13.04
CA ARG A 45 -0.02 -6.72 14.44
C ARG A 45 1.49 -6.54 14.51
N SER A 46 1.92 -5.61 15.31
CA SER A 46 3.32 -5.40 15.68
C SER A 46 3.41 -5.05 17.16
N TRP A 47 4.60 -5.19 17.72
CA TRP A 47 4.88 -4.93 19.11
C TRP A 47 5.94 -3.85 19.22
N SER A 48 5.80 -2.96 20.20
CA SER A 48 6.79 -1.92 20.51
C SER A 48 6.89 -1.75 22.01
N GLU A 49 8.06 -1.37 22.50
CA GLU A 49 8.30 -1.11 23.92
C GLU A 49 7.53 0.13 24.41
N HIS A 50 7.24 1.06 23.50
CA HIS A 50 6.55 2.30 23.79
C HIS A 50 5.35 2.49 22.85
N VAL A 51 4.32 3.20 23.34
CA VAL A 51 3.17 3.58 22.51
C VAL A 51 3.62 4.66 21.52
N PRO A 52 3.66 4.39 20.20
CA PRO A 52 4.25 5.31 19.21
C PRO A 52 3.38 6.53 18.88
N PHE A 53 2.20 6.63 19.49
CA PHE A 53 1.24 7.71 19.24
C PHE A 53 0.96 8.52 20.50
N ARG A 54 0.82 9.84 20.34
CA ARG A 54 0.55 10.73 21.48
C ARG A 54 -0.92 10.75 21.89
N ARG A 55 -1.84 10.63 20.94
CA ARG A 55 -3.31 10.73 21.15
C ARG A 55 -4.08 9.90 20.13
N LEU A 56 -5.35 9.64 20.41
CA LEU A 56 -6.29 9.11 19.42
C LEU A 56 -6.82 10.24 18.56
N LYS A 57 -6.82 10.03 17.24
CA LYS A 57 -7.44 10.90 16.24
C LYS A 57 -8.46 10.07 15.46
N VAL A 58 -9.70 10.56 15.39
CA VAL A 58 -10.73 9.98 14.53
C VAL A 58 -11.13 11.04 13.51
N ARG A 59 -11.10 10.69 12.23
CA ARG A 59 -11.45 11.58 11.14
C ARG A 59 -12.41 10.89 10.18
N VAL A 60 -13.39 11.65 9.70
CA VAL A 60 -14.25 11.26 8.58
C VAL A 60 -13.76 12.05 7.37
N GLU A 61 -13.36 11.36 6.35
CA GLU A 61 -12.75 11.93 5.14
C GLU A 61 -13.54 11.47 3.91
N ALA A 62 -13.42 12.20 2.82
CA ALA A 62 -14.04 11.80 1.55
C ALA A 62 -13.37 10.53 0.97
N GLU A 63 -12.07 10.37 1.22
CA GLU A 63 -11.25 9.25 0.77
C GLU A 63 -10.26 8.85 1.88
N ILE A 64 -9.93 7.56 2.00
CA ILE A 64 -8.87 7.10 2.91
C ILE A 64 -7.53 7.72 2.53
N ILE A 65 -7.29 7.80 1.24
CA ILE A 65 -6.15 8.53 0.68
C ILE A 65 -6.63 9.31 -0.54
N THR A 66 -6.37 10.62 -0.51
CA THR A 66 -6.81 11.50 -1.60
C THR A 66 -6.12 11.13 -2.91
N PHE A 67 -6.92 10.85 -3.92
CA PHE A 67 -6.43 10.47 -5.24
C PHE A 67 -7.35 11.04 -6.33
N ASP A 68 -8.46 10.38 -6.58
CA ASP A 68 -9.52 10.75 -7.51
C ASP A 68 -10.84 10.18 -6.95
N PRO A 69 -11.83 11.03 -6.63
CA PRO A 69 -13.09 10.59 -6.04
C PRO A 69 -13.90 9.61 -6.93
N SER A 70 -13.61 9.59 -8.24
CA SER A 70 -14.23 8.63 -9.16
C SER A 70 -13.68 7.21 -9.00
N ILE A 71 -12.50 7.06 -8.37
CA ILE A 71 -11.84 5.78 -8.14
C ILE A 71 -12.14 5.31 -6.74
N ASN A 72 -13.19 4.52 -6.61
CA ASN A 72 -13.56 3.88 -5.36
C ASN A 72 -13.13 2.41 -5.37
N PRO A 73 -12.19 1.99 -4.52
CA PRO A 73 -11.75 0.60 -4.44
C PRO A 73 -12.80 -0.35 -3.84
N ALA A 74 -13.83 0.17 -3.17
CA ALA A 74 -14.86 -0.66 -2.56
C ALA A 74 -15.57 -1.53 -3.62
N GLY A 75 -15.43 -2.84 -3.48
CA GLY A 75 -16.01 -3.83 -4.41
C GLY A 75 -15.19 -4.08 -5.69
N LEU A 76 -14.08 -3.39 -5.91
CA LEU A 76 -13.15 -3.68 -6.98
C LEU A 76 -12.00 -4.53 -6.47
N ASN A 77 -11.83 -5.71 -7.05
CA ASN A 77 -10.74 -6.61 -6.69
C ASN A 77 -9.57 -6.41 -7.66
N THR A 78 -8.58 -5.64 -7.24
CA THR A 78 -7.33 -5.49 -8.01
C THR A 78 -6.42 -6.69 -7.76
N PRO A 79 -5.81 -7.28 -8.80
CA PRO A 79 -4.89 -8.37 -8.63
C PRO A 79 -3.74 -8.00 -7.70
N THR A 80 -3.39 -8.91 -6.81
CA THR A 80 -2.27 -8.77 -5.88
C THR A 80 -1.19 -9.79 -6.21
N VAL A 81 0.05 -9.44 -5.92
CA VAL A 81 1.18 -10.36 -5.95
C VAL A 81 1.78 -10.47 -4.55
N SER A 82 2.01 -11.70 -4.09
CA SER A 82 2.65 -11.94 -2.79
C SER A 82 4.13 -11.54 -2.83
N PRO A 83 4.74 -11.17 -1.66
CA PRO A 83 6.17 -10.89 -1.59
C PRO A 83 7.05 -11.99 -2.16
N ALA A 84 6.75 -13.25 -1.86
CA ALA A 84 7.51 -14.39 -2.37
C ALA A 84 7.40 -14.54 -3.90
N THR A 85 6.22 -14.29 -4.46
CA THR A 85 6.02 -14.29 -5.91
C THR A 85 6.76 -13.14 -6.57
N LEU A 86 6.66 -11.92 -6.00
CA LEU A 86 7.37 -10.75 -6.53
C LEU A 86 8.88 -10.99 -6.52
N LYS A 87 9.44 -11.50 -5.41
CA LYS A 87 10.87 -11.84 -5.36
C LYS A 87 11.28 -12.79 -6.50
N ARG A 88 10.50 -13.86 -6.69
CA ARG A 88 10.76 -14.83 -7.77
C ARG A 88 10.70 -14.18 -9.17
N TRP A 89 9.78 -13.26 -9.39
CA TRP A 89 9.66 -12.51 -10.63
C TRP A 89 10.85 -11.55 -10.84
N LEU A 90 11.30 -10.89 -9.76
CA LEU A 90 12.47 -10.03 -9.79
C LEU A 90 13.75 -10.82 -10.09
N ASP A 91 13.93 -12.00 -9.48
CA ASP A 91 15.07 -12.89 -9.76
C ASP A 91 15.14 -13.29 -11.25
N LYS A 92 13.99 -13.35 -11.95
CA LYS A 92 13.88 -13.74 -13.36
C LYS A 92 13.77 -12.55 -14.33
N GLY A 93 13.45 -11.35 -13.84
CA GLY A 93 13.13 -10.19 -14.66
C GLY A 93 11.79 -10.27 -15.41
N GLN A 94 10.96 -11.27 -15.12
CA GLN A 94 9.70 -11.56 -15.80
C GLN A 94 8.69 -12.25 -14.87
N ASP A 95 7.42 -12.15 -15.21
CA ASP A 95 6.33 -12.85 -14.51
C ASP A 95 6.26 -14.36 -14.89
N ASP A 96 5.29 -15.07 -14.36
CA ASP A 96 5.09 -16.49 -14.61
C ASP A 96 4.62 -16.80 -16.05
N GLN A 97 4.21 -15.79 -16.82
CA GLN A 97 3.81 -15.89 -18.23
C GLN A 97 4.94 -15.49 -19.18
N GLY A 98 6.11 -15.10 -18.65
CA GLY A 98 7.26 -14.65 -19.43
C GLY A 98 7.18 -13.19 -19.85
N GLN A 99 6.26 -12.42 -19.28
CA GLN A 99 6.12 -11.01 -19.59
C GLN A 99 7.10 -10.18 -18.76
N ALA A 100 7.77 -9.21 -19.41
CA ALA A 100 8.75 -8.36 -18.74
C ALA A 100 8.15 -7.62 -17.55
N LEU A 101 8.87 -7.62 -16.42
CA LEU A 101 8.44 -7.03 -15.17
C LEU A 101 8.88 -5.57 -15.06
N VAL A 102 7.98 -4.72 -14.55
CA VAL A 102 8.27 -3.35 -14.16
C VAL A 102 7.69 -3.09 -12.77
N LEU A 103 8.49 -2.52 -11.89
CA LEU A 103 8.05 -2.01 -10.60
C LEU A 103 7.74 -0.51 -10.71
N LEU A 104 6.61 -0.09 -10.15
CA LEU A 104 6.21 1.31 -10.05
C LEU A 104 6.10 1.71 -8.57
N ASP A 105 6.96 2.60 -8.12
CA ASP A 105 6.89 3.15 -6.76
C ASP A 105 5.81 4.24 -6.71
N THR A 106 4.75 4.02 -5.96
CA THR A 106 3.64 4.98 -5.85
C THR A 106 3.79 5.93 -4.65
N ARG A 107 4.97 5.94 -4.03
CA ARG A 107 5.29 6.82 -2.91
C ARG A 107 5.73 8.21 -3.40
N ASN A 108 5.75 9.14 -2.46
CA ASN A 108 6.27 10.47 -2.71
C ASN A 108 7.79 10.43 -2.90
N GLU A 109 8.32 11.37 -3.65
CA GLU A 109 9.76 11.51 -3.94
C GLU A 109 10.64 11.47 -2.69
N GLU A 110 10.21 12.13 -1.60
CA GLU A 110 10.92 12.14 -0.33
C GLU A 110 11.03 10.76 0.32
N GLU A 111 10.01 9.90 0.17
CA GLU A 111 10.04 8.52 0.65
C GLU A 111 10.96 7.65 -0.22
N VAL A 112 10.91 7.85 -1.54
CA VAL A 112 11.74 7.13 -2.52
C VAL A 112 13.22 7.45 -2.35
N ALA A 113 13.56 8.71 -2.02
CA ALA A 113 14.93 9.16 -1.78
C ALA A 113 15.63 8.41 -0.62
N LEU A 114 14.87 7.88 0.33
CA LEU A 114 15.42 7.07 1.43
C LEU A 114 15.73 5.63 1.01
N GLY A 115 15.02 5.11 0.04
CA GLY A 115 15.24 3.77 -0.48
C GLY A 115 14.06 3.27 -1.29
N SER A 116 14.32 2.36 -2.24
CA SER A 116 13.33 1.76 -3.12
C SER A 116 13.81 0.41 -3.66
N PHE A 117 12.94 -0.30 -4.36
CA PHE A 117 13.36 -1.48 -5.12
C PHE A 117 14.29 -1.09 -6.26
N GLU A 118 15.29 -1.93 -6.51
CA GLU A 118 16.20 -1.78 -7.64
C GLU A 118 15.43 -1.71 -8.96
N SER A 119 15.81 -0.79 -9.81
CA SER A 119 15.19 -0.58 -11.13
C SER A 119 13.68 -0.21 -11.08
N ALA A 120 13.14 0.15 -9.92
CA ALA A 120 11.79 0.65 -9.85
C ALA A 120 11.67 2.02 -10.54
N ILE A 121 10.60 2.21 -11.28
CA ILE A 121 10.26 3.51 -11.85
C ILE A 121 9.78 4.41 -10.71
N ASN A 122 10.47 5.54 -10.52
CA ASN A 122 10.04 6.64 -9.67
C ASN A 122 9.29 7.65 -10.52
N PRO A 123 7.97 7.84 -10.33
CA PRO A 123 7.18 8.83 -11.07
C PRO A 123 7.46 10.28 -10.64
N GLN A 124 8.35 10.50 -9.68
CA GLN A 124 8.78 11.82 -9.18
C GLN A 124 7.62 12.71 -8.70
N ILE A 125 6.68 12.11 -8.00
CA ILE A 125 5.51 12.80 -7.46
C ILE A 125 5.79 13.31 -6.03
N ARG A 126 5.30 14.51 -5.71
CA ARG A 126 5.33 15.08 -4.36
C ARG A 126 4.07 14.75 -3.57
N LYS A 127 2.97 14.53 -4.27
CA LYS A 127 1.67 14.15 -3.70
C LYS A 127 1.09 13.00 -4.52
N PHE A 128 0.42 12.09 -3.86
CA PHE A 128 -0.20 10.94 -4.51
C PHE A 128 -1.24 11.33 -5.57
N THR A 129 -1.87 12.50 -5.44
CA THR A 129 -2.80 13.07 -6.44
C THR A 129 -2.14 13.42 -7.78
N GLU A 130 -0.81 13.44 -7.86
CA GLU A 130 -0.06 13.70 -9.09
C GLU A 130 0.18 12.40 -9.90
N LEU A 131 -0.05 11.23 -9.30
CA LEU A 131 0.23 9.94 -9.92
C LEU A 131 -0.52 9.71 -11.24
N PRO A 132 -1.80 10.09 -11.41
CA PRO A 132 -2.49 9.92 -12.68
C PRO A 132 -1.77 10.54 -13.87
N ALA A 133 -1.35 11.79 -13.74
CA ALA A 133 -0.60 12.48 -14.81
C ALA A 133 0.79 11.86 -15.04
N ALA A 134 1.46 11.43 -13.97
CA ALA A 134 2.76 10.77 -14.09
C ALA A 134 2.64 9.40 -14.78
N VAL A 135 1.62 8.61 -14.48
CA VAL A 135 1.35 7.31 -15.15
C VAL A 135 1.09 7.51 -16.63
N GLU A 136 0.31 8.53 -17.01
CA GLU A 136 0.07 8.82 -18.42
C GLU A 136 1.36 9.17 -19.17
N SER A 137 2.25 9.95 -18.55
CA SER A 137 3.58 10.26 -19.10
C SER A 137 4.51 9.04 -19.21
N LEU A 138 4.32 8.06 -18.35
CA LEU A 138 5.10 6.82 -18.30
C LEU A 138 4.48 5.68 -19.13
N ARG A 139 3.33 5.90 -19.74
CA ARG A 139 2.53 4.87 -20.40
C ARG A 139 3.33 3.99 -21.36
N SER A 140 4.13 4.60 -22.22
CA SER A 140 4.99 3.87 -23.18
C SER A 140 6.01 2.93 -22.50
N SER A 141 6.43 3.27 -21.28
CA SER A 141 7.35 2.45 -20.50
C SER A 141 6.66 1.29 -19.79
N LEU A 142 5.35 1.38 -19.57
CA LEU A 142 4.52 0.42 -18.85
C LEU A 142 3.76 -0.54 -19.79
N GLU A 143 3.40 -0.07 -20.97
CA GLU A 143 2.60 -0.82 -21.94
C GLU A 143 3.28 -2.13 -22.38
N GLY A 144 2.50 -3.21 -22.48
CA GLY A 144 3.00 -4.53 -22.85
C GLY A 144 3.83 -5.22 -21.76
N LYS A 145 3.88 -4.71 -20.55
CA LYS A 145 4.64 -5.28 -19.44
C LYS A 145 3.72 -5.64 -18.26
N THR A 146 4.21 -6.52 -17.40
CA THR A 146 3.61 -6.74 -16.09
C THR A 146 4.08 -5.65 -15.14
N VAL A 147 3.15 -4.82 -14.68
CA VAL A 147 3.41 -3.72 -13.76
C VAL A 147 3.03 -4.13 -12.35
N VAL A 148 3.96 -4.01 -11.40
CA VAL A 148 3.66 -4.17 -9.98
C VAL A 148 3.82 -2.84 -9.28
N ALA A 149 2.68 -2.27 -8.85
CA ALA A 149 2.66 -1.08 -8.04
C ALA A 149 2.94 -1.41 -6.57
N PHE A 150 3.76 -0.61 -5.91
CA PHE A 150 4.04 -0.77 -4.49
C PHE A 150 4.11 0.57 -3.76
N CYS A 151 3.84 0.52 -2.45
CA CYS A 151 4.09 1.61 -1.51
C CYS A 151 4.47 1.01 -0.15
N THR A 152 4.61 1.80 0.89
CA THR A 152 5.00 1.32 2.23
C THR A 152 4.08 0.23 2.77
N GLY A 153 2.76 0.45 2.79
CA GLY A 153 1.77 -0.46 3.39
C GLY A 153 0.68 -0.99 2.46
N GLY A 154 0.71 -0.65 1.16
CA GLY A 154 -0.24 -1.17 0.15
C GLY A 154 -1.45 -0.27 -0.14
N ILE A 155 -1.78 0.72 0.69
CA ILE A 155 -3.01 1.53 0.57
C ILE A 155 -3.07 2.34 -0.75
N ARG A 156 -1.96 3.00 -1.12
CA ARG A 156 -1.89 3.80 -2.36
C ARG A 156 -1.99 2.93 -3.61
N CYS A 157 -1.46 1.71 -3.53
CA CYS A 157 -1.35 0.81 -4.68
C CYS A 157 -2.70 0.33 -5.19
N GLU A 158 -3.69 0.21 -4.33
CA GLU A 158 -5.03 -0.21 -4.73
C GLU A 158 -5.66 0.78 -5.71
N LYS A 159 -5.68 2.07 -5.36
CA LYS A 159 -6.17 3.13 -6.26
C LYS A 159 -5.31 3.29 -7.51
N ALA A 160 -3.98 3.21 -7.35
CA ALA A 160 -3.05 3.25 -8.48
C ALA A 160 -3.30 2.13 -9.48
N ALA A 161 -3.50 0.89 -9.01
CA ALA A 161 -3.76 -0.26 -9.87
C ALA A 161 -5.11 -0.14 -10.59
N ILE A 162 -6.16 0.31 -9.90
CA ILE A 162 -7.47 0.57 -10.53
C ILE A 162 -7.30 1.60 -11.66
N HIS A 163 -6.64 2.71 -11.38
CA HIS A 163 -6.39 3.76 -12.36
C HIS A 163 -5.61 3.25 -13.58
N MET A 164 -4.50 2.57 -13.37
CA MET A 164 -3.70 2.01 -14.47
C MET A 164 -4.49 1.02 -15.32
N ARG A 165 -5.31 0.18 -14.71
CA ARG A 165 -6.17 -0.75 -15.44
C ARG A 165 -7.25 -0.03 -16.25
N SER A 166 -7.81 1.08 -15.77
CA SER A 166 -8.75 1.91 -16.52
C SER A 166 -8.11 2.56 -17.76
N LEU A 167 -6.80 2.79 -17.73
CA LEU A 167 -6.00 3.25 -18.86
C LEU A 167 -5.60 2.13 -19.84
N GLY A 168 -6.06 0.89 -19.62
CA GLY A 168 -5.76 -0.26 -20.48
C GLY A 168 -4.51 -1.05 -20.08
N LEU A 169 -3.80 -0.71 -19.01
CA LEU A 169 -2.66 -1.46 -18.47
C LEU A 169 -3.19 -2.69 -17.69
N GLN A 170 -3.70 -3.69 -18.40
CA GLN A 170 -4.44 -4.81 -17.81
C GLN A 170 -3.57 -5.72 -16.92
N HIS A 171 -2.27 -5.85 -17.20
CA HIS A 171 -1.32 -6.64 -16.42
C HIS A 171 -0.73 -5.83 -15.26
N THR A 172 -1.61 -5.12 -14.54
CA THR A 172 -1.23 -4.35 -13.35
C THR A 172 -1.63 -5.10 -12.08
N TYR A 173 -0.66 -5.25 -11.19
CA TYR A 173 -0.77 -5.86 -9.87
C TYR A 173 -0.39 -4.87 -8.80
N GLN A 174 -0.80 -5.13 -7.55
CA GLN A 174 -0.30 -4.45 -6.38
C GLN A 174 0.50 -5.42 -5.49
N LEU A 175 1.59 -4.95 -4.89
CA LEU A 175 2.34 -5.73 -3.91
C LEU A 175 1.50 -5.87 -2.62
N GLU A 176 1.17 -7.10 -2.29
CA GLU A 176 0.37 -7.40 -1.11
C GLU A 176 1.06 -6.93 0.18
N GLY A 177 0.40 -6.04 0.93
CA GLY A 177 0.92 -5.47 2.18
C GLY A 177 2.12 -4.53 2.01
N GLY A 178 2.51 -4.20 0.77
CA GLY A 178 3.57 -3.25 0.45
C GLY A 178 4.97 -3.69 0.88
N ILE A 179 5.88 -2.72 0.92
CA ILE A 179 7.30 -2.92 1.29
C ILE A 179 7.45 -3.57 2.67
N LEU A 180 6.63 -3.17 3.65
CA LEU A 180 6.74 -3.69 5.00
C LEU A 180 6.47 -5.21 5.06
N LYS A 181 5.44 -5.69 4.34
CA LYS A 181 5.16 -7.12 4.26
C LYS A 181 6.25 -7.85 3.47
N TYR A 182 6.78 -7.23 2.43
CA TYR A 182 7.89 -7.77 1.67
C TYR A 182 9.10 -8.02 2.56
N PHE A 183 9.49 -7.06 3.39
CA PHE A 183 10.60 -7.22 4.33
C PHE A 183 10.35 -8.34 5.35
N GLU A 184 9.13 -8.47 5.84
CA GLU A 184 8.76 -9.52 6.80
C GLU A 184 8.88 -10.93 6.23
N GLU A 185 8.51 -11.12 4.95
CA GLU A 185 8.44 -12.45 4.33
C GLU A 185 9.72 -12.86 3.61
N VAL A 186 10.41 -11.92 2.96
CA VAL A 186 11.54 -12.22 2.07
C VAL A 186 12.80 -11.40 2.35
N GLY A 187 12.76 -10.54 3.36
CA GLY A 187 13.87 -9.64 3.68
C GLY A 187 14.02 -8.51 2.66
N ALA A 188 15.23 -7.91 2.60
CA ALA A 188 15.53 -6.76 1.75
C ALA A 188 16.03 -7.14 0.33
N ALA A 189 15.72 -8.34 -0.17
CA ALA A 189 16.13 -8.75 -1.51
C ALA A 189 15.60 -7.75 -2.57
N HIS A 190 16.46 -7.32 -3.49
CA HIS A 190 16.17 -6.33 -4.54
C HIS A 190 15.75 -4.93 -4.04
N TYR A 191 15.97 -4.62 -2.76
CA TYR A 191 15.65 -3.31 -2.18
C TYR A 191 16.92 -2.63 -1.70
N GLN A 192 17.07 -1.33 -1.95
CA GLN A 192 18.20 -0.53 -1.52
C GLN A 192 17.75 0.62 -0.63
N GLY A 193 18.53 0.90 0.42
CA GLY A 193 18.26 1.99 1.37
C GLY A 193 17.22 1.61 2.43
N ASP A 194 16.62 2.64 3.03
CA ASP A 194 15.68 2.52 4.13
C ASP A 194 14.22 2.70 3.66
N CYS A 195 13.26 2.16 4.41
CA CYS A 195 11.85 2.38 4.15
C CYS A 195 11.26 3.36 5.15
N PHE A 196 10.79 4.51 4.65
CA PHE A 196 10.10 5.49 5.47
C PHE A 196 8.78 4.93 6.01
N VAL A 197 8.56 5.09 7.31
CA VAL A 197 7.29 4.78 7.99
C VAL A 197 6.76 6.03 8.69
N PHE A 198 5.43 6.22 8.66
CA PHE A 198 4.78 7.43 9.18
C PHE A 198 4.51 7.37 10.71
N ASP A 199 5.38 6.74 11.46
CA ASP A 199 5.27 6.67 12.93
C ASP A 199 6.65 6.84 13.61
N ALA A 200 6.64 6.91 14.93
CA ALA A 200 7.84 7.18 15.74
C ALA A 200 8.54 5.89 16.24
N ARG A 201 8.41 4.81 15.50
CA ARG A 201 9.09 3.54 15.82
C ARG A 201 10.50 3.51 15.28
#